data_bb3ca12428a832808374639c32537b39
#
_entry.id   bb3ca12428a832808374639c32537b39
#
_cell.length_a   1.000
_cell.length_b   1.000
_cell.length_c   1.000
_cell.angle_alpha   90.00
_cell.angle_beta   90.00
_cell.angle_gamma   90.00
#
_symmetry.space_group_name_H-M   'P 1'
#
loop_
_entity.id
_entity.type
_entity.pdbx_description
1 polymer ?
#
loop_
_entity_poly.entity_id
_entity_poly.type
_entity_poly.pdbx_seq_one_letter_code
_entity_poly.pdbx_strand_id
1 'polypeptide(L)'
;MSYFRYIDNGEGPTKLFIGGVHGDEGKDVLPLIKLLSYEDFSPGQIYIYNFDKTPYISTIHKEFYQSEQGKKILDLIDYYKPDFYTELHSYNIKHFDRLTSLERLDSQGIPPLIDCGQYVLCSSVSPLIRRKHFTKQNICQTLEFPSFRGEDLNLSDDELFEKYDYSYDLSVEEYMSFLRLITLSKNRDDFEKRVLKDYKKQADLALKYVKIIYGLDFPRY
;
A
#
# COMPACT_ATOMS: atom_id res chain seq x y z
N MET A 1 5.18 -5.71 -17.62
CA MET A 1 5.93 -5.82 -16.35
C MET A 1 7.32 -5.29 -16.61
N SER A 2 7.69 -4.21 -15.96
CA SER A 2 8.98 -3.52 -16.18
C SER A 2 10.05 -3.91 -15.20
N TYR A 3 9.64 -4.41 -14.04
CA TYR A 3 10.58 -4.70 -12.97
C TYR A 3 10.17 -5.95 -12.20
N PHE A 4 11.17 -6.77 -11.91
CA PHE A 4 11.07 -7.92 -11.01
C PHE A 4 12.35 -8.01 -10.19
N ARG A 5 12.19 -8.21 -8.88
CA ARG A 5 13.30 -8.49 -7.97
C ARG A 5 12.91 -9.63 -7.05
N TYR A 6 13.78 -10.60 -6.94
CA TYR A 6 13.70 -11.69 -5.98
C TYR A 6 14.86 -11.58 -4.99
N ILE A 7 14.56 -11.75 -3.72
CA ILE A 7 15.54 -11.76 -2.64
C ILE A 7 15.27 -12.99 -1.80
N ASP A 8 16.27 -13.86 -1.72
CA ASP A 8 16.31 -14.95 -0.76
C ASP A 8 17.14 -14.49 0.45
N ASN A 9 16.45 -14.24 1.55
CA ASN A 9 17.06 -13.82 2.81
C ASN A 9 16.93 -14.92 3.89
N GLY A 10 16.98 -16.19 3.47
CA GLY A 10 16.91 -17.36 4.34
C GLY A 10 15.48 -17.76 4.75
N GLU A 11 15.37 -18.53 5.83
CA GLU A 11 14.08 -18.99 6.33
C GLU A 11 13.24 -17.85 6.94
N GLY A 12 11.98 -17.77 6.57
CA GLY A 12 11.07 -16.73 7.06
C GLY A 12 9.80 -16.61 6.21
N PRO A 13 9.01 -15.55 6.42
CA PRO A 13 7.77 -15.34 5.69
C PRO A 13 8.02 -15.06 4.20
N THR A 14 7.04 -15.45 3.40
CA THR A 14 6.95 -15.04 2.00
C THR A 14 6.30 -13.67 1.91
N LYS A 15 6.98 -12.72 1.24
CA LYS A 15 6.50 -11.36 1.03
C LYS A 15 6.36 -11.07 -0.46
N LEU A 16 5.19 -10.60 -0.85
CA LEU A 16 4.88 -10.23 -2.23
C LEU A 16 4.49 -8.74 -2.28
N PHE A 17 5.25 -7.97 -3.05
CA PHE A 17 5.01 -6.56 -3.31
C PHE A 17 4.65 -6.37 -4.77
N ILE A 18 3.55 -5.65 -5.03
CA ILE A 18 3.06 -5.35 -6.38
C ILE A 18 2.97 -3.84 -6.54
N GLY A 19 3.81 -3.25 -7.35
CA GLY A 19 3.75 -1.83 -7.73
C GLY A 19 3.05 -1.63 -9.07
N GLY A 20 2.49 -0.42 -9.28
CA GLY A 20 1.88 -0.03 -10.54
C GLY A 20 0.57 -0.76 -10.84
N VAL A 21 -0.30 -0.87 -9.84
CA VAL A 21 -1.57 -1.60 -9.95
C VAL A 21 -2.57 -0.88 -10.86
N HIS A 22 -2.59 0.47 -10.88
CA HIS A 22 -3.48 1.27 -11.72
C HIS A 22 -2.71 2.22 -12.64
N GLY A 23 -3.12 2.27 -13.88
CA GLY A 23 -2.64 3.26 -14.85
C GLY A 23 -1.11 3.36 -14.92
N ASP A 24 -0.58 4.54 -14.66
CA ASP A 24 0.85 4.87 -14.73
C ASP A 24 1.56 4.89 -13.34
N GLU A 25 0.89 4.44 -12.26
CA GLU A 25 1.43 4.47 -10.88
C GLU A 25 2.80 3.80 -10.76
N GLY A 26 3.06 2.80 -11.60
CA GLY A 26 4.35 2.11 -11.61
C GLY A 26 5.56 3.01 -11.87
N LYS A 27 5.36 4.16 -12.50
CA LYS A 27 6.41 5.15 -12.74
C LYS A 27 6.77 5.91 -11.46
N ASP A 28 5.78 6.15 -10.61
CA ASP A 28 5.96 6.90 -9.37
C ASP A 28 6.57 6.02 -8.28
N VAL A 29 6.13 4.75 -8.18
CA VAL A 29 6.57 3.86 -7.10
C VAL A 29 7.86 3.10 -7.40
N LEU A 30 8.22 2.89 -8.68
CA LEU A 30 9.44 2.17 -9.03
C LEU A 30 10.73 2.82 -8.49
N PRO A 31 10.92 4.15 -8.53
CA PRO A 31 12.05 4.80 -7.88
C PRO A 31 12.14 4.48 -6.39
N LEU A 32 11.01 4.49 -5.67
CA LEU A 32 10.93 4.19 -4.23
C LEU A 32 11.27 2.72 -3.94
N ILE A 33 10.76 1.79 -4.75
CA ILE A 33 11.11 0.36 -4.66
C ILE A 33 12.62 0.16 -4.80
N LYS A 34 13.28 0.90 -5.70
CA LYS A 34 14.72 0.81 -5.93
C LYS A 34 15.58 1.36 -4.81
N LEU A 35 15.02 2.17 -3.89
CA LEU A 35 15.72 2.63 -2.68
C LEU A 35 15.86 1.53 -1.63
N LEU A 36 15.09 0.43 -1.72
CA LEU A 36 15.22 -0.68 -0.78
C LEU A 36 16.55 -1.42 -1.01
N SER A 37 17.37 -1.46 0.01
CA SER A 37 18.60 -2.25 0.08
C SER A 37 18.33 -3.68 0.60
N TYR A 38 19.35 -4.52 0.64
CA TYR A 38 19.21 -5.88 1.18
C TYR A 38 18.90 -5.88 2.68
N GLU A 39 19.48 -4.94 3.41
CA GLU A 39 19.32 -4.75 4.86
C GLU A 39 17.92 -4.31 5.27
N ASP A 40 17.14 -3.80 4.32
CA ASP A 40 15.74 -3.39 4.55
C ASP A 40 14.78 -4.59 4.64
N PHE A 41 15.27 -5.82 4.53
CA PHE A 41 14.44 -7.02 4.57
C PHE A 41 14.77 -7.93 5.75
N SER A 42 13.73 -8.35 6.50
CA SER A 42 13.87 -9.47 7.44
C SER A 42 14.15 -10.78 6.69
N PRO A 43 14.64 -11.84 7.38
CA PRO A 43 14.70 -13.17 6.78
C PRO A 43 13.38 -13.56 6.11
N GLY A 44 13.47 -14.30 4.99
CA GLY A 44 12.32 -14.76 4.21
C GLY A 44 12.53 -14.69 2.71
N GLN A 45 11.49 -15.02 1.97
CA GLN A 45 11.44 -14.97 0.51
C GLN A 45 10.69 -13.72 0.07
N ILE A 46 11.32 -12.84 -0.69
CA ILE A 46 10.76 -11.55 -1.07
C ILE A 46 10.65 -11.47 -2.60
N TYR A 47 9.46 -11.21 -3.07
CA TYR A 47 9.11 -11.05 -4.48
C TYR A 47 8.54 -9.66 -4.70
N ILE A 48 9.16 -8.88 -5.59
CA ILE A 48 8.75 -7.51 -5.90
C ILE A 48 8.49 -7.42 -7.40
N TYR A 49 7.28 -7.09 -7.76
CA TYR A 49 6.86 -6.84 -9.14
C TYR A 49 6.46 -5.38 -9.29
N ASN A 50 6.74 -4.79 -10.46
CA ASN A 50 6.19 -3.49 -10.83
C ASN A 50 5.70 -3.53 -12.26
N PHE A 51 4.47 -3.04 -12.49
CA PHE A 51 3.89 -2.91 -13.81
C PHE A 51 4.09 -1.49 -14.32
N ASP A 52 4.48 -1.33 -15.60
CA ASP A 52 4.70 0.00 -16.20
C ASP A 52 3.39 0.72 -16.45
N LYS A 53 2.42 -0.02 -16.98
CA LYS A 53 1.12 0.50 -17.35
C LYS A 53 0.06 -0.57 -17.18
N THR A 54 -1.03 -0.18 -16.53
CA THR A 54 -2.17 -1.04 -16.26
C THR A 54 -3.48 -0.30 -16.60
N PRO A 55 -4.63 -0.98 -16.64
CA PRO A 55 -5.91 -0.31 -16.81
C PRO A 55 -6.20 0.64 -15.63
N TYR A 56 -6.86 1.78 -15.95
CA TYR A 56 -7.40 2.70 -14.94
C TYR A 56 -8.74 2.16 -14.36
N ILE A 57 -8.68 0.96 -13.77
CA ILE A 57 -9.83 0.31 -13.14
C ILE A 57 -9.46 0.09 -11.66
N SER A 58 -10.28 0.58 -10.76
CA SER A 58 -10.03 0.41 -9.33
C SER A 58 -10.12 -1.05 -8.89
N THR A 59 -9.23 -1.48 -8.00
CA THR A 59 -9.23 -2.82 -7.37
C THR A 59 -10.48 -3.12 -6.54
N ILE A 60 -11.31 -2.12 -6.25
CA ILE A 60 -12.61 -2.35 -5.59
C ILE A 60 -13.69 -2.90 -6.55
N HIS A 61 -13.43 -2.85 -7.86
CA HIS A 61 -14.34 -3.37 -8.89
C HIS A 61 -13.90 -4.73 -9.38
N LYS A 62 -14.87 -5.63 -9.60
CA LYS A 62 -14.62 -7.00 -10.07
C LYS A 62 -13.96 -7.03 -11.45
N GLU A 63 -14.25 -6.04 -12.28
CA GLU A 63 -13.72 -5.85 -13.63
C GLU A 63 -12.19 -5.74 -13.63
N PHE A 64 -11.59 -5.17 -12.58
CA PHE A 64 -10.14 -5.15 -12.43
C PHE A 64 -9.56 -6.58 -12.47
N TYR A 65 -10.12 -7.49 -11.68
CA TYR A 65 -9.64 -8.88 -11.58
C TYR A 65 -10.01 -9.74 -12.79
N GLN A 66 -10.81 -9.22 -13.71
CA GLN A 66 -11.06 -9.83 -15.02
C GLN A 66 -10.07 -9.37 -16.09
N SER A 67 -9.36 -8.26 -15.87
CA SER A 67 -8.31 -7.78 -16.73
C SER A 67 -7.09 -8.71 -16.76
N GLU A 68 -6.21 -8.55 -17.74
CA GLU A 68 -4.96 -9.31 -17.83
C GLU A 68 -4.08 -9.11 -16.58
N GLN A 69 -3.92 -7.86 -16.14
CA GLN A 69 -3.12 -7.51 -14.96
C GLN A 69 -3.75 -8.03 -13.68
N GLY A 70 -5.06 -7.86 -13.52
CA GLY A 70 -5.78 -8.38 -12.35
C GLY A 70 -5.67 -9.90 -12.24
N LYS A 71 -5.81 -10.65 -13.34
CA LYS A 71 -5.59 -12.09 -13.37
C LYS A 71 -4.17 -12.45 -12.98
N LYS A 72 -3.19 -11.74 -13.55
CA LYS A 72 -1.77 -11.97 -13.23
C LYS A 72 -1.46 -11.75 -11.76
N ILE A 73 -2.05 -10.72 -11.13
CA ILE A 73 -1.92 -10.47 -9.68
C ILE A 73 -2.50 -11.65 -8.90
N LEU A 74 -3.69 -12.14 -9.27
CA LEU A 74 -4.30 -13.30 -8.62
C LEU A 74 -3.44 -14.56 -8.77
N ASP A 75 -2.89 -14.81 -9.96
CA ASP A 75 -1.98 -15.93 -10.21
C ASP A 75 -0.72 -15.85 -9.35
N LEU A 76 -0.14 -14.65 -9.16
CA LEU A 76 1.00 -14.44 -8.29
C LEU A 76 0.66 -14.69 -6.81
N ILE A 77 -0.50 -14.23 -6.35
CA ILE A 77 -0.98 -14.48 -4.98
C ILE A 77 -1.17 -15.99 -4.75
N ASP A 78 -1.83 -16.67 -5.67
CA ASP A 78 -2.13 -18.10 -5.55
C ASP A 78 -0.86 -18.96 -5.67
N TYR A 79 0.13 -18.51 -6.45
CA TYR A 79 1.41 -19.20 -6.61
C TYR A 79 2.31 -19.06 -5.39
N TYR A 80 2.52 -17.81 -4.91
CA TYR A 80 3.43 -17.54 -3.80
C TYR A 80 2.81 -17.75 -2.43
N LYS A 81 1.48 -17.64 -2.30
CA LYS A 81 0.72 -17.73 -1.02
C LYS A 81 1.37 -16.88 0.07
N PRO A 82 1.56 -15.58 -0.17
CA PRO A 82 2.39 -14.74 0.67
C PRO A 82 1.80 -14.55 2.08
N ASP A 83 2.67 -14.53 3.09
CA ASP A 83 2.33 -14.10 4.44
C ASP A 83 2.09 -12.60 4.50
N PHE A 84 2.85 -11.84 3.69
CA PHE A 84 2.72 -10.39 3.50
C PHE A 84 2.44 -10.09 2.04
N TYR A 85 1.32 -9.46 1.77
CA TYR A 85 0.94 -8.96 0.46
C TYR A 85 0.76 -7.45 0.51
N THR A 86 1.50 -6.72 -0.31
CA THR A 86 1.47 -5.26 -0.32
C THR A 86 1.32 -4.74 -1.73
N GLU A 87 0.28 -3.94 -1.95
CA GLU A 87 0.09 -3.16 -3.16
C GLU A 87 0.70 -1.77 -2.97
N LEU A 88 1.58 -1.38 -3.89
CA LEU A 88 2.27 -0.09 -3.90
C LEU A 88 1.66 0.77 -4.98
N HIS A 89 0.97 1.81 -4.57
CA HIS A 89 0.21 2.72 -5.40
C HIS A 89 0.78 4.14 -5.37
N SER A 90 0.29 4.97 -6.28
CA SER A 90 0.37 6.41 -6.17
C SER A 90 -0.98 7.04 -6.47
N TYR A 91 -1.25 8.19 -5.87
CA TYR A 91 -2.50 8.92 -6.09
C TYR A 91 -2.21 10.40 -6.36
N ASN A 92 -3.09 11.08 -7.07
CA ASN A 92 -2.96 12.52 -7.25
C ASN A 92 -3.28 13.22 -5.93
N ILE A 93 -2.36 14.05 -5.43
CA ILE A 93 -2.45 14.76 -4.14
C ILE A 93 -3.76 15.56 -3.99
N LYS A 94 -4.32 16.07 -5.08
CA LYS A 94 -5.64 16.74 -5.11
C LYS A 94 -6.79 15.87 -4.58
N HIS A 95 -6.58 14.57 -4.49
CA HIS A 95 -7.57 13.62 -4.01
C HIS A 95 -7.39 13.23 -2.54
N PHE A 96 -6.40 13.81 -1.84
CA PHE A 96 -6.10 13.49 -0.46
C PHE A 96 -7.34 13.56 0.44
N ASP A 97 -8.02 14.70 0.47
CA ASP A 97 -9.21 14.91 1.31
C ASP A 97 -10.32 13.90 0.99
N ARG A 98 -10.56 13.65 -0.30
CA ARG A 98 -11.55 12.66 -0.73
C ARG A 98 -11.20 11.24 -0.31
N LEU A 99 -9.92 10.87 -0.37
CA LEU A 99 -9.45 9.52 -0.03
C LEU A 99 -9.46 9.27 1.48
N THR A 100 -9.27 10.32 2.29
CA THR A 100 -9.25 10.26 3.75
C THR A 100 -10.59 10.61 4.41
N SER A 101 -11.58 11.11 3.64
CA SER A 101 -12.92 11.46 4.14
C SER A 101 -13.77 10.23 4.46
N LEU A 102 -14.53 10.30 5.55
CA LEU A 102 -15.55 9.30 5.90
C LEU A 102 -16.67 9.15 4.85
N GLU A 103 -16.90 10.19 4.03
CA GLU A 103 -17.87 10.14 2.91
C GLU A 103 -17.54 9.03 1.91
N ARG A 104 -16.28 8.56 1.89
CA ARG A 104 -15.88 7.43 1.06
C ARG A 104 -16.60 6.13 1.43
N LEU A 105 -16.94 5.96 2.71
CA LEU A 105 -17.73 4.82 3.17
C LEU A 105 -19.13 4.84 2.58
N ASP A 106 -19.79 6.01 2.58
CA ASP A 106 -21.15 6.17 2.05
C ASP A 106 -21.18 6.09 0.52
N SER A 107 -20.17 6.67 -0.15
CA SER A 107 -20.12 6.75 -1.62
C SER A 107 -19.59 5.51 -2.30
N GLN A 108 -18.67 4.77 -1.66
CA GLN A 108 -17.96 3.63 -2.25
C GLN A 108 -18.07 2.32 -1.45
N GLY A 109 -18.64 2.37 -0.25
CA GLY A 109 -18.80 1.20 0.63
C GLY A 109 -17.49 0.66 1.19
N ILE A 110 -16.41 1.45 1.17
CA ILE A 110 -15.09 1.10 1.67
C ILE A 110 -14.57 2.17 2.63
N PRO A 111 -13.71 1.80 3.61
CA PRO A 111 -13.17 2.77 4.55
C PRO A 111 -12.32 3.83 3.87
N PRO A 112 -12.18 5.02 4.50
CA PRO A 112 -11.16 5.97 4.14
C PRO A 112 -9.77 5.34 4.21
N LEU A 113 -8.84 5.86 3.41
CA LEU A 113 -7.43 5.60 3.61
C LEU A 113 -6.95 6.32 4.88
N ILE A 114 -5.93 5.80 5.50
CA ILE A 114 -5.36 6.33 6.73
C ILE A 114 -4.12 7.13 6.39
N ASP A 115 -4.09 8.38 6.81
CA ASP A 115 -2.93 9.25 6.68
C ASP A 115 -1.83 8.79 7.66
N CYS A 116 -0.70 8.39 7.09
CA CYS A 116 0.51 8.02 7.83
C CYS A 116 1.37 9.23 8.18
N GLY A 117 1.12 10.35 7.56
CA GLY A 117 1.91 11.59 7.60
C GLY A 117 2.46 11.94 6.22
N GLN A 118 2.74 13.22 6.01
CA GLN A 118 3.37 13.70 4.76
C GLN A 118 2.62 13.25 3.49
N TYR A 119 1.28 13.22 3.55
CA TYR A 119 0.40 12.74 2.46
C TYR A 119 0.55 11.26 2.09
N VAL A 120 1.36 10.49 2.78
CA VAL A 120 1.45 9.04 2.58
C VAL A 120 0.22 8.38 3.19
N LEU A 121 -0.48 7.55 2.40
CA LEU A 121 -1.70 6.89 2.85
C LEU A 121 -1.51 5.38 2.91
N CYS A 122 -2.18 4.73 3.85
CA CYS A 122 -2.22 3.28 3.95
C CYS A 122 -3.65 2.76 4.17
N SER A 123 -3.86 1.50 3.82
CA SER A 123 -5.12 0.78 4.07
C SER A 123 -4.90 -0.73 3.93
N SER A 124 -5.97 -1.49 4.13
CA SER A 124 -6.02 -2.89 3.67
C SER A 124 -6.30 -2.95 2.17
N VAL A 125 -5.81 -3.98 1.51
CA VAL A 125 -6.14 -4.25 0.11
C VAL A 125 -7.64 -4.48 -0.10
N SER A 126 -8.08 -4.46 -1.36
CA SER A 126 -9.48 -4.65 -1.74
C SER A 126 -10.15 -5.82 -1.00
N PRO A 127 -11.37 -5.64 -0.44
CA PRO A 127 -12.13 -6.72 0.19
C PRO A 127 -12.39 -7.91 -0.74
N LEU A 128 -12.39 -7.70 -2.06
CA LEU A 128 -12.62 -8.74 -3.06
C LEU A 128 -11.55 -9.83 -3.02
N ILE A 129 -10.29 -9.43 -2.84
CA ILE A 129 -9.17 -10.37 -2.74
C ILE A 129 -8.85 -10.72 -1.28
N ARG A 130 -8.95 -9.73 -0.37
CA ARG A 130 -8.64 -9.94 1.05
C ARG A 130 -9.40 -11.10 1.68
N ARG A 131 -10.69 -11.24 1.33
CA ARG A 131 -11.55 -12.28 1.89
C ARG A 131 -11.42 -13.63 1.18
N LYS A 132 -11.01 -13.63 -0.09
CA LYS A 132 -11.00 -14.84 -0.93
C LYS A 132 -9.66 -15.55 -0.92
N HIS A 133 -8.54 -14.79 -0.94
CA HIS A 133 -7.20 -15.34 -1.14
C HIS A 133 -6.34 -15.33 0.14
N PHE A 134 -6.82 -14.69 1.22
CA PHE A 134 -6.02 -14.51 2.43
C PHE A 134 -6.77 -14.92 3.69
N THR A 135 -6.01 -15.40 4.68
CA THR A 135 -6.48 -15.72 6.03
C THR A 135 -6.32 -14.52 6.96
N LYS A 136 -6.75 -14.63 8.21
CA LYS A 136 -6.52 -13.62 9.25
C LYS A 136 -5.03 -13.40 9.54
N GLN A 137 -4.20 -14.44 9.35
CA GLN A 137 -2.76 -14.37 9.64
C GLN A 137 -1.97 -13.58 8.61
N ASN A 138 -2.47 -13.50 7.37
CA ASN A 138 -1.79 -12.75 6.32
C ASN A 138 -1.92 -11.24 6.54
N ILE A 139 -0.82 -10.52 6.37
CA ILE A 139 -0.78 -9.05 6.34
C ILE A 139 -1.03 -8.61 4.90
N CYS A 140 -2.08 -7.82 4.69
CA CYS A 140 -2.46 -7.34 3.37
C CYS A 140 -2.65 -5.82 3.43
N GLN A 141 -1.71 -5.09 2.85
CA GLN A 141 -1.64 -3.62 2.92
C GLN A 141 -1.67 -3.01 1.52
N THR A 142 -2.24 -1.83 1.43
CA THR A 142 -2.00 -0.91 0.33
C THR A 142 -1.26 0.31 0.88
N LEU A 143 -0.27 0.79 0.15
CA LEU A 143 0.53 1.95 0.49
C LEU A 143 0.52 2.89 -0.70
N GLU A 144 0.13 4.14 -0.46
CA GLU A 144 -0.12 5.15 -1.49
C GLU A 144 0.88 6.29 -1.35
N PHE A 145 1.62 6.56 -2.42
CA PHE A 145 2.52 7.70 -2.52
C PHE A 145 1.82 8.90 -3.17
N PRO A 146 1.93 10.12 -2.62
CA PRO A 146 1.38 11.31 -3.27
C PRO A 146 2.13 11.60 -4.57
N SER A 147 1.41 11.86 -5.64
CA SER A 147 1.96 12.22 -6.94
C SER A 147 1.25 13.43 -7.52
N PHE A 148 1.85 14.03 -8.54
CA PHE A 148 1.31 15.21 -9.22
C PHE A 148 0.90 14.85 -10.65
N ARG A 149 -0.15 15.52 -11.14
CA ARG A 149 -0.68 15.30 -12.50
C ARG A 149 -1.13 16.63 -13.08
N GLY A 150 -1.10 16.70 -14.42
CA GLY A 150 -1.53 17.89 -15.13
C GLY A 150 -0.63 19.10 -14.87
N GLU A 151 -1.20 20.23 -14.52
CA GLU A 151 -0.49 21.49 -14.31
C GLU A 151 0.54 21.44 -13.16
N ASP A 152 0.23 20.65 -12.12
CA ASP A 152 1.12 20.57 -10.95
C ASP A 152 2.38 19.73 -11.20
N LEU A 153 2.45 19.00 -12.31
CA LEU A 153 3.62 18.18 -12.64
C LEU A 153 4.90 19.01 -12.84
N ASN A 154 4.74 20.28 -13.19
CA ASN A 154 5.84 21.20 -13.50
C ASN A 154 6.11 22.22 -12.38
N LEU A 155 5.44 22.10 -11.23
CA LEU A 155 5.69 22.96 -10.09
C LEU A 155 7.05 22.62 -9.46
N SER A 156 7.78 23.63 -9.01
CA SER A 156 8.96 23.47 -8.17
C SER A 156 8.56 23.00 -6.75
N ASP A 157 9.54 22.52 -5.98
CA ASP A 157 9.32 22.13 -4.59
C ASP A 157 8.79 23.28 -3.73
N ASP A 158 9.27 24.52 -3.94
CA ASP A 158 8.78 25.70 -3.24
C ASP A 158 7.31 25.99 -3.59
N GLU A 159 6.92 25.88 -4.87
CA GLU A 159 5.53 26.07 -5.30
C GLU A 159 4.61 24.96 -4.78
N LEU A 160 5.10 23.71 -4.70
CA LEU A 160 4.36 22.60 -4.10
C LEU A 160 4.18 22.80 -2.60
N PHE A 161 5.22 23.30 -1.91
CA PHE A 161 5.14 23.63 -0.50
C PHE A 161 4.12 24.75 -0.24
N GLU A 162 4.18 25.83 -1.01
CA GLU A 162 3.24 26.94 -0.87
C GLU A 162 1.77 26.51 -1.15
N LYS A 163 1.57 25.63 -2.14
CA LYS A 163 0.23 25.24 -2.57
C LYS A 163 -0.41 24.14 -1.71
N TYR A 164 0.40 23.20 -1.24
CA TYR A 164 -0.08 21.97 -0.57
C TYR A 164 0.53 21.74 0.82
N ASP A 165 1.43 22.61 1.29
CA ASP A 165 2.29 22.33 2.46
C ASP A 165 3.03 20.97 2.29
N TYR A 166 3.50 20.71 1.04
CA TYR A 166 4.06 19.46 0.60
C TYR A 166 5.57 19.51 0.43
N SER A 167 6.26 18.49 0.94
CA SER A 167 7.68 18.24 0.69
C SER A 167 7.84 16.83 0.12
N TYR A 168 8.46 16.74 -1.05
CA TYR A 168 8.72 15.45 -1.70
C TYR A 168 9.64 14.58 -0.84
N ASP A 169 10.72 15.13 -0.30
CA ASP A 169 11.69 14.40 0.51
C ASP A 169 11.06 13.84 1.77
N LEU A 170 10.23 14.62 2.48
CA LEU A 170 9.53 14.17 3.67
C LEU A 170 8.51 13.06 3.34
N SER A 171 7.82 13.16 2.21
CA SER A 171 6.90 12.10 1.76
C SER A 171 7.65 10.82 1.39
N VAL A 172 8.83 10.93 0.76
CA VAL A 172 9.70 9.77 0.49
C VAL A 172 10.18 9.13 1.80
N GLU A 173 10.64 9.92 2.76
CA GLU A 173 11.06 9.44 4.07
C GLU A 173 9.92 8.69 4.78
N GLU A 174 8.71 9.26 4.82
CA GLU A 174 7.55 8.64 5.46
C GLU A 174 7.13 7.36 4.74
N TYR A 175 7.05 7.39 3.40
CA TYR A 175 6.72 6.21 2.61
C TYR A 175 7.73 5.08 2.84
N MET A 176 9.01 5.39 2.81
CA MET A 176 10.08 4.41 3.04
C MET A 176 10.09 3.90 4.48
N SER A 177 9.75 4.76 5.45
CA SER A 177 9.61 4.35 6.86
C SER A 177 8.52 3.28 7.02
N PHE A 178 7.32 3.52 6.48
CA PHE A 178 6.24 2.56 6.54
C PHE A 178 6.54 1.29 5.72
N LEU A 179 7.12 1.44 4.53
CA LEU A 179 7.51 0.31 3.69
C LEU A 179 8.56 -0.58 4.39
N ARG A 180 9.57 0.02 5.04
CA ARG A 180 10.56 -0.71 5.85
C ARG A 180 9.95 -1.41 7.05
N LEU A 181 8.93 -0.82 7.67
CA LEU A 181 8.19 -1.47 8.73
C LEU A 181 7.59 -2.80 8.24
N ILE A 182 7.00 -2.82 7.04
CA ILE A 182 6.45 -4.05 6.42
C ILE A 182 7.58 -5.02 6.06
N THR A 183 8.62 -4.55 5.39
CA THR A 183 9.71 -5.42 4.88
C THR A 183 10.53 -6.03 6.00
N LEU A 184 10.72 -5.33 7.12
CA LEU A 184 11.44 -5.81 8.31
C LEU A 184 10.61 -6.68 9.24
N SER A 185 9.28 -6.70 9.09
CA SER A 185 8.42 -7.52 9.96
C SER A 185 8.57 -9.01 9.66
N LYS A 186 8.71 -9.82 10.72
CA LYS A 186 8.96 -11.27 10.63
C LYS A 186 7.67 -12.09 10.58
N ASN A 187 6.60 -11.56 11.13
CA ASN A 187 5.27 -12.18 11.18
C ASN A 187 4.25 -11.10 11.57
N ARG A 188 2.97 -11.51 11.70
CA ARG A 188 1.88 -10.60 12.05
C ARG A 188 2.10 -9.91 13.41
N ASP A 189 2.49 -10.64 14.42
CA ASP A 189 2.68 -10.09 15.78
C ASP A 189 3.79 -9.03 15.80
N ASP A 190 4.89 -9.28 15.07
CA ASP A 190 5.99 -8.33 14.94
C ASP A 190 5.54 -7.08 14.16
N PHE A 191 4.79 -7.25 13.08
CA PHE A 191 4.20 -6.15 12.32
C PHE A 191 3.29 -5.29 13.21
N GLU A 192 2.34 -5.90 13.93
CA GLU A 192 1.42 -5.17 14.79
C GLU A 192 2.14 -4.42 15.92
N LYS A 193 3.17 -5.03 16.53
CA LYS A 193 4.01 -4.37 17.54
C LYS A 193 4.73 -3.15 16.99
N ARG A 194 5.27 -3.22 15.78
CA ARG A 194 5.94 -2.10 15.09
C ARG A 194 4.96 -0.99 14.76
N VAL A 195 3.79 -1.33 14.21
CA VAL A 195 2.73 -0.36 13.91
C VAL A 195 2.23 0.32 15.19
N LEU A 196 2.01 -0.41 16.28
CA LEU A 196 1.59 0.17 17.55
C LEU A 196 2.66 1.07 18.17
N LYS A 197 3.93 0.79 17.94
CA LYS A 197 5.04 1.62 18.41
C LYS A 197 5.14 2.93 17.62
N ASP A 198 5.16 2.85 16.29
CA ASP A 198 5.57 3.96 15.43
C ASP A 198 4.36 4.69 14.81
N TYR A 199 3.19 3.98 14.66
CA TYR A 199 1.95 4.44 14.02
C TYR A 199 0.71 4.20 14.88
N LYS A 200 0.82 4.43 16.18
CA LYS A 200 -0.27 4.14 17.14
C LYS A 200 -1.59 4.82 16.77
N LYS A 201 -1.55 6.09 16.38
CA LYS A 201 -2.76 6.85 16.01
C LYS A 201 -3.45 6.22 14.80
N GLN A 202 -2.67 5.79 13.80
CA GLN A 202 -3.15 5.12 12.59
C GLN A 202 -3.76 3.76 12.90
N ALA A 203 -3.12 2.99 13.79
CA ALA A 203 -3.64 1.71 14.26
C ALA A 203 -4.98 1.88 15.00
N ASP A 204 -5.10 2.86 15.87
CA ASP A 204 -6.34 3.16 16.61
C ASP A 204 -7.45 3.59 15.63
N LEU A 205 -7.11 4.36 14.59
CA LEU A 205 -8.05 4.77 13.55
C LEU A 205 -8.51 3.59 12.68
N ALA A 206 -7.58 2.70 12.30
CA ALA A 206 -7.90 1.47 11.57
C ALA A 206 -8.90 0.60 12.34
N LEU A 207 -8.69 0.41 13.64
CA LEU A 207 -9.61 -0.34 14.51
C LEU A 207 -10.98 0.33 14.61
N LYS A 208 -11.03 1.67 14.67
CA LYS A 208 -12.29 2.42 14.65
C LYS A 208 -13.06 2.18 13.35
N TYR A 209 -12.38 2.22 12.20
CA TYR A 209 -13.03 1.97 10.89
C TYR A 209 -13.54 0.54 10.79
N VAL A 210 -12.77 -0.45 11.24
CA VAL A 210 -13.22 -1.85 11.28
C VAL A 210 -14.49 -1.97 12.12
N LYS A 211 -14.55 -1.33 13.29
CA LYS A 211 -15.73 -1.36 14.16
C LYS A 211 -16.96 -0.71 13.49
N ILE A 212 -16.78 0.41 12.83
CA ILE A 212 -17.88 1.11 12.11
C ILE A 212 -18.41 0.23 10.97
N ILE A 213 -17.53 -0.43 10.20
CA ILE A 213 -17.91 -1.12 8.98
C ILE A 213 -18.44 -2.52 9.24
N TYR A 214 -17.83 -3.23 10.19
CA TYR A 214 -18.13 -4.65 10.44
C TYR A 214 -18.87 -4.89 11.76
N GLY A 215 -19.08 -3.86 12.58
CA GLY A 215 -19.72 -4.00 13.89
C GLY A 215 -18.95 -4.91 14.87
N LEU A 216 -17.68 -5.18 14.59
CA LEU A 216 -16.85 -6.11 15.33
C LEU A 216 -15.92 -5.37 16.28
N ASP A 217 -15.90 -5.76 17.54
CA ASP A 217 -14.74 -5.53 18.39
C ASP A 217 -13.66 -6.52 17.93
N PHE A 218 -12.73 -6.06 17.09
CA PHE A 218 -11.55 -6.86 16.76
C PHE A 218 -10.72 -6.97 18.03
N PRO A 219 -10.51 -8.19 18.53
CA PRO A 219 -9.59 -8.37 19.65
C PRO A 219 -8.21 -7.92 19.15
N ARG A 220 -7.58 -7.02 19.91
CA ARG A 220 -6.13 -6.83 19.83
C ARG A 220 -5.54 -8.14 20.34
N TYR A 221 -4.87 -8.85 19.47
CA TYR A 221 -4.12 -10.03 19.88
C TYR A 221 -2.80 -9.60 20.48
#